data_b784c5f40954911c84c7ae1e346b77b4
#
_entry.id   b784c5f40954911c84c7ae1e346b77b4
#
_cell.length_a   1.000
_cell.length_b   1.000
_cell.length_c   1.000
_cell.angle_alpha   90.00
_cell.angle_beta   90.00
_cell.angle_gamma   90.00
#
_symmetry.space_group_name_H-M   'P 1'
#
loop_
_entity.id
_entity.type
_entity.pdbx_description
1 polymer ?
#
loop_
_entity_poly.entity_id
_entity_poly.type
_entity_poly.pdbx_seq_one_letter_code
_entity_poly.pdbx_strand_id
1 'polypeptide(L)'
;MLEFGTTSTSGNGTSSNIIVQSVTIDAFTVTYGEKRDWQTYSDDIGIDLVLDVGQDFQPTMYIGGSFALDELNNTITGWGRAYKVKMLFDAIGLPIRLAKGTVVDDNKLPDDAKDHIVGKQFLRLSYLSTKVKADGSHRWKDWQDTDKIGNEQPLKDAFTLAVSKEYVKDFLDPHDNAMDGPWDSPAEAETKQPANLPL
;
A
#
# COMPACT_ATOMS: atom_id res chain seq x y z
N MET A 1 6.33 -12.92 -17.89
CA MET A 1 4.98 -12.72 -17.28
C MET A 1 5.13 -13.27 -15.88
N LEU A 2 5.34 -12.39 -14.88
CA LEU A 2 5.51 -12.81 -13.50
C LEU A 2 4.11 -13.15 -12.97
N GLU A 3 3.88 -14.43 -12.75
CA GLU A 3 2.70 -14.87 -12.00
C GLU A 3 2.95 -14.51 -10.54
N PHE A 4 2.20 -13.52 -10.05
CA PHE A 4 2.12 -13.27 -8.63
C PHE A 4 1.36 -14.44 -8.00
N GLY A 5 2.12 -15.37 -7.40
CA GLY A 5 1.54 -16.47 -6.69
C GLY A 5 0.67 -15.95 -5.56
N THR A 6 -0.63 -16.09 -5.71
CA THR A 6 -1.54 -16.11 -4.58
C THR A 6 -1.12 -17.30 -3.72
N THR A 7 -0.30 -17.08 -2.70
CA THR A 7 -0.04 -18.11 -1.69
C THR A 7 -1.28 -18.27 -0.83
N SER A 8 -2.29 -18.91 -1.42
CA SER A 8 -3.29 -19.65 -0.69
C SER A 8 -2.64 -20.97 -0.22
N THR A 9 -1.87 -20.93 0.84
CA THR A 9 -1.48 -22.14 1.54
C THR A 9 -2.63 -22.57 2.46
N SER A 10 -3.54 -23.34 1.90
CA SER A 10 -4.32 -24.30 2.68
C SER A 10 -3.36 -25.38 3.16
N GLY A 11 -2.97 -25.34 4.44
CA GLY A 11 -2.17 -26.42 5.05
C GLY A 11 -1.27 -25.91 6.16
N ASN A 12 -1.69 -26.09 7.42
CA ASN A 12 -0.91 -25.92 8.64
C ASN A 12 -0.01 -24.66 8.76
N GLY A 13 -0.58 -23.54 9.02
CA GLY A 13 -0.40 -22.74 10.16
C GLY A 13 0.72 -21.77 10.29
N THR A 14 1.33 -21.15 9.34
CA THR A 14 1.96 -19.84 9.55
C THR A 14 1.29 -18.83 8.63
N SER A 15 0.33 -18.08 9.16
CA SER A 15 -0.21 -16.95 8.41
C SER A 15 0.94 -15.99 8.14
N SER A 16 1.22 -15.74 6.88
CA SER A 16 2.24 -14.76 6.49
C SER A 16 1.86 -13.40 7.10
N ASN A 17 2.75 -12.82 7.90
CA ASN A 17 2.58 -11.48 8.47
C ASN A 17 2.80 -10.38 7.43
N ILE A 18 2.99 -10.75 6.18
CA ILE A 18 3.28 -9.85 5.07
C ILE A 18 2.47 -10.30 3.86
N ILE A 19 1.79 -9.37 3.24
CA ILE A 19 0.97 -9.59 2.06
C ILE A 19 1.34 -8.54 1.01
N VAL A 20 1.73 -9.00 -0.17
CA VAL A 20 1.86 -8.18 -1.38
C VAL A 20 0.89 -8.72 -2.40
N GLN A 21 -0.02 -7.91 -2.84
CA GLN A 21 -1.06 -8.36 -3.78
C GLN A 21 -1.56 -7.24 -4.68
N SER A 22 -2.01 -7.62 -5.87
CA SER A 22 -2.84 -6.75 -6.70
C SER A 22 -4.25 -6.73 -6.12
N VAL A 23 -4.80 -5.53 -5.99
CA VAL A 23 -6.16 -5.32 -5.48
C VAL A 23 -6.97 -4.49 -6.47
N THR A 24 -8.28 -4.72 -6.53
CA THR A 24 -9.22 -3.91 -7.31
C THR A 24 -10.04 -3.05 -6.36
N ILE A 25 -10.27 -1.79 -6.70
CA ILE A 25 -11.17 -0.92 -5.94
C ILE A 25 -12.61 -1.28 -6.27
N ASP A 26 -13.34 -1.82 -5.29
CA ASP A 26 -14.75 -2.19 -5.44
C ASP A 26 -15.69 -1.02 -5.11
N ALA A 27 -15.35 -0.27 -4.06
CA ALA A 27 -16.06 0.93 -3.67
C ALA A 27 -15.12 1.91 -2.95
N PHE A 28 -15.52 3.18 -2.89
CA PHE A 28 -14.83 4.18 -2.08
C PHE A 28 -15.79 5.23 -1.54
N THR A 29 -15.37 5.86 -0.45
CA THR A 29 -16.02 7.02 0.14
C THR A 29 -14.98 8.11 0.38
N VAL A 30 -15.29 9.34 0.02
CA VAL A 30 -14.40 10.49 0.24
C VAL A 30 -14.96 11.35 1.36
N THR A 31 -14.09 11.78 2.25
CA THR A 31 -14.41 12.72 3.33
C THR A 31 -13.45 13.91 3.27
N TYR A 32 -13.92 15.07 3.67
CA TYR A 32 -13.16 16.31 3.65
C TYR A 32 -13.23 17.01 5.01
N GLY A 33 -12.06 17.40 5.53
CA GLY A 33 -11.95 18.08 6.82
C GLY A 33 -12.35 17.23 8.04
N GLU A 34 -12.51 15.93 7.88
CA GLU A 34 -12.95 15.04 8.94
C GLU A 34 -11.79 14.51 9.77
N LYS A 35 -12.07 14.28 11.05
CA LYS A 35 -11.16 13.64 12.00
C LYS A 35 -11.75 12.29 12.42
N ARG A 36 -10.98 11.25 12.27
CA ARG A 36 -11.31 9.90 12.77
C ARG A 36 -10.92 9.76 14.24
N ASP A 37 -11.58 8.88 14.98
CA ASP A 37 -11.32 8.65 16.42
C ASP A 37 -9.88 8.28 16.73
N TRP A 38 -9.21 7.61 15.80
CA TRP A 38 -7.81 7.19 15.93
C TRP A 38 -6.78 8.23 15.48
N GLN A 39 -7.22 9.36 14.93
CA GLN A 39 -6.35 10.45 14.44
C GLN A 39 -6.14 11.53 15.49
N THR A 40 -4.99 12.18 15.45
CA THR A 40 -4.70 13.38 16.26
C THR A 40 -5.27 14.64 15.61
N TYR A 41 -5.24 14.70 14.28
CA TYR A 41 -5.69 15.86 13.48
C TYR A 41 -6.67 15.39 12.41
N SER A 42 -7.54 16.31 11.94
CA SER A 42 -8.35 16.07 10.76
C SER A 42 -7.51 15.96 9.50
N ASP A 43 -8.01 15.23 8.51
CA ASP A 43 -7.43 15.22 7.17
C ASP A 43 -8.24 16.14 6.26
N ASP A 44 -7.56 16.92 5.41
CA ASP A 44 -8.24 17.77 4.42
C ASP A 44 -8.94 16.92 3.36
N ILE A 45 -8.36 15.76 3.05
CA ILE A 45 -8.97 14.72 2.22
C ILE A 45 -8.70 13.36 2.83
N GLY A 46 -9.74 12.54 2.92
CA GLY A 46 -9.67 11.13 3.31
C GLY A 46 -10.46 10.27 2.35
N ILE A 47 -9.93 9.11 2.01
CA ILE A 47 -10.56 8.12 1.12
C ILE A 47 -10.57 6.78 1.84
N ASP A 48 -11.76 6.25 2.07
CA ASP A 48 -11.95 4.86 2.46
C ASP A 48 -12.16 4.03 1.20
N LEU A 49 -11.36 3.01 1.03
CA LEU A 49 -11.44 2.06 -0.07
C LEU A 49 -12.00 0.74 0.45
N VAL A 50 -12.91 0.15 -0.30
CA VAL A 50 -13.28 -1.26 -0.19
C VAL A 50 -12.57 -1.98 -1.32
N LEU A 51 -11.81 -3.02 -0.99
CA LEU A 51 -10.92 -3.69 -1.93
C LEU A 51 -11.42 -5.10 -2.22
N ASP A 52 -11.47 -5.46 -3.49
CA ASP A 52 -11.56 -6.84 -3.94
C ASP A 52 -10.15 -7.41 -4.06
N VAL A 53 -9.90 -8.46 -3.32
CA VAL A 53 -8.62 -9.20 -3.25
C VAL A 53 -8.76 -10.61 -3.83
N GLY A 54 -9.85 -10.91 -4.53
CA GLY A 54 -10.15 -12.23 -5.08
C GLY A 54 -10.46 -13.30 -4.03
N GLN A 55 -10.94 -12.90 -2.84
CA GLN A 55 -11.30 -13.78 -1.72
C GLN A 55 -12.69 -13.42 -1.19
N ASP A 56 -13.25 -14.27 -0.33
CA ASP A 56 -14.59 -14.07 0.22
C ASP A 56 -14.74 -12.85 1.15
N PHE A 57 -13.63 -12.23 1.57
CA PHE A 57 -13.66 -11.02 2.38
C PHE A 57 -13.13 -9.82 1.60
N GLN A 58 -13.67 -8.66 1.92
CA GLN A 58 -13.28 -7.38 1.33
C GLN A 58 -12.58 -6.52 2.39
N PRO A 59 -11.24 -6.40 2.35
CA PRO A 59 -10.54 -5.52 3.26
C PRO A 59 -10.86 -4.05 2.93
N THR A 60 -10.81 -3.22 3.97
CA THR A 60 -10.90 -1.78 3.83
C THR A 60 -9.54 -1.14 4.03
N MET A 61 -9.27 -0.05 3.32
CA MET A 61 -8.06 0.72 3.44
C MET A 61 -8.38 2.20 3.49
N TYR A 62 -7.76 2.93 4.43
CA TYR A 62 -7.88 4.37 4.51
C TYR A 62 -6.61 5.06 4.03
N ILE A 63 -6.78 6.02 3.15
CA ILE A 63 -5.71 6.90 2.66
C ILE A 63 -6.16 8.34 2.86
N GLY A 64 -5.37 9.13 3.55
CA GLY A 64 -5.71 10.53 3.77
C GLY A 64 -4.55 11.38 4.22
N GLY A 65 -4.80 12.65 4.38
CA GLY A 65 -3.83 13.61 4.88
C GLY A 65 -4.22 15.06 4.61
N SER A 66 -3.34 15.95 5.00
CA SER A 66 -3.52 17.39 4.83
C SER A 66 -2.65 17.93 3.71
N PHE A 67 -3.18 18.87 2.95
CA PHE A 67 -2.43 19.58 1.93
C PHE A 67 -1.33 20.48 2.55
N ALA A 68 -0.34 20.80 1.76
CA ALA A 68 0.58 21.88 2.10
C ALA A 68 -0.12 23.23 1.83
N LEU A 69 -0.12 24.11 2.81
CA LEU A 69 -0.84 25.37 2.77
C LEU A 69 0.10 26.57 2.87
N ASP A 70 -0.29 27.66 2.25
CA ASP A 70 0.10 28.99 2.65
C ASP A 70 -0.80 29.40 3.82
N GLU A 71 -0.22 29.46 5.03
CA GLU A 71 -0.96 29.72 6.27
C GLU A 71 -1.62 31.11 6.30
N LEU A 72 -1.05 32.09 5.59
CA LEU A 72 -1.59 33.44 5.54
C LEU A 72 -2.90 33.53 4.75
N ASN A 73 -2.98 32.77 3.67
CA ASN A 73 -4.10 32.84 2.73
C ASN A 73 -4.98 31.58 2.76
N ASN A 74 -4.63 30.57 3.55
CA ASN A 74 -5.28 29.26 3.58
C ASN A 74 -5.41 28.63 2.17
N THR A 75 -4.41 28.86 1.32
CA THR A 75 -4.39 28.35 -0.05
C THR A 75 -3.45 27.18 -0.23
N ILE A 76 -3.84 26.25 -1.10
CA ILE A 76 -3.07 25.03 -1.35
C ILE A 76 -1.82 25.35 -2.16
N THR A 77 -0.67 24.91 -1.66
CA THR A 77 0.63 24.99 -2.34
C THR A 77 1.15 23.64 -2.84
N GLY A 78 0.64 22.54 -2.31
CA GLY A 78 1.03 21.19 -2.69
C GLY A 78 0.27 20.10 -1.93
N TRP A 79 0.70 18.85 -2.11
CA TRP A 79 0.04 17.68 -1.51
C TRP A 79 0.30 17.52 -0.01
N GLY A 80 1.39 18.06 0.52
CA GLY A 80 1.71 17.92 1.94
C GLY A 80 1.64 16.47 2.43
N ARG A 81 0.91 16.21 3.53
CA ARG A 81 0.67 14.87 4.08
C ARG A 81 -0.33 14.06 3.27
N ALA A 82 -1.11 14.68 2.38
CA ALA A 82 -2.00 13.99 1.45
C ALA A 82 -1.26 13.35 0.24
N TYR A 83 0.07 13.28 0.27
CA TYR A 83 0.86 12.70 -0.82
C TYR A 83 0.48 11.25 -1.16
N LYS A 84 -0.02 10.47 -0.20
CA LYS A 84 -0.50 9.10 -0.44
C LYS A 84 -1.75 9.07 -1.32
N VAL A 85 -2.62 10.07 -1.19
CA VAL A 85 -3.78 10.24 -2.09
C VAL A 85 -3.29 10.44 -3.53
N LYS A 86 -2.27 11.31 -3.70
CA LYS A 86 -1.63 11.49 -5.01
C LYS A 86 -1.05 10.18 -5.53
N MET A 87 -0.32 9.43 -4.69
CA MET A 87 0.26 8.14 -5.09
C MET A 87 -0.80 7.14 -5.54
N LEU A 88 -1.94 7.06 -4.84
CA LEU A 88 -3.06 6.22 -5.25
C LEU A 88 -3.54 6.59 -6.66
N PHE A 89 -3.81 7.88 -6.90
CA PHE A 89 -4.28 8.32 -8.22
C PHE A 89 -3.26 8.08 -9.33
N ASP A 90 -2.00 8.32 -9.05
CA ASP A 90 -0.92 8.01 -10.00
C ASP A 90 -0.85 6.49 -10.28
N ALA A 91 -1.00 5.66 -9.25
CA ALA A 91 -0.96 4.20 -9.38
C ALA A 91 -2.10 3.66 -10.26
N ILE A 92 -3.31 4.18 -10.09
CA ILE A 92 -4.47 3.77 -10.90
C ILE A 92 -4.59 4.49 -12.25
N GLY A 93 -3.60 5.32 -12.59
CA GLY A 93 -3.57 6.02 -13.89
C GLY A 93 -4.51 7.22 -13.98
N LEU A 94 -4.89 7.82 -12.86
CA LEU A 94 -5.75 9.00 -12.77
C LEU A 94 -4.99 10.18 -12.15
N PRO A 95 -4.13 10.87 -12.89
CA PRO A 95 -3.33 11.96 -12.36
C PRO A 95 -4.23 13.17 -12.05
N ILE A 96 -4.66 13.29 -10.81
CA ILE A 96 -5.41 14.44 -10.33
C ILE A 96 -4.43 15.56 -9.98
N ARG A 97 -4.63 16.71 -10.57
CA ARG A 97 -3.85 17.92 -10.29
C ARG A 97 -4.55 18.73 -9.23
N LEU A 98 -3.81 19.13 -8.20
CA LEU A 98 -4.30 20.12 -7.25
C LEU A 98 -4.49 21.47 -7.93
N ALA A 99 -5.59 22.12 -7.65
CA ALA A 99 -5.82 23.52 -8.00
C ALA A 99 -5.04 24.40 -7.01
N LYS A 100 -3.77 24.62 -7.28
CA LYS A 100 -2.91 25.48 -6.43
C LYS A 100 -3.45 26.90 -6.37
N GLY A 101 -3.34 27.49 -5.19
CA GLY A 101 -3.82 28.86 -4.93
C GLY A 101 -5.30 28.94 -4.60
N THR A 102 -6.04 27.81 -4.61
CA THR A 102 -7.42 27.75 -4.12
C THR A 102 -7.45 27.48 -2.61
N VAL A 103 -8.56 27.80 -1.97
CA VAL A 103 -8.81 27.38 -0.59
C VAL A 103 -9.04 25.87 -0.52
N VAL A 104 -8.78 25.27 0.64
CA VAL A 104 -8.87 23.80 0.81
C VAL A 104 -10.26 23.29 0.45
N ASP A 105 -11.31 23.96 0.88
CA ASP A 105 -12.70 23.53 0.69
C ASP A 105 -13.14 23.47 -0.78
N ASP A 106 -12.47 24.22 -1.66
CA ASP A 106 -12.79 24.24 -3.09
C ASP A 106 -12.10 23.14 -3.88
N ASN A 107 -11.16 22.39 -3.24
CA ASN A 107 -10.36 21.39 -3.93
C ASN A 107 -10.88 19.98 -3.64
N LYS A 108 -12.06 19.68 -4.14
CA LYS A 108 -12.76 18.41 -3.99
C LYS A 108 -12.62 17.56 -5.25
N LEU A 109 -12.80 16.24 -5.09
CA LEU A 109 -12.89 15.35 -6.23
C LEU A 109 -14.14 15.67 -7.07
N PRO A 110 -14.07 15.50 -8.41
CA PRO A 110 -15.24 15.62 -9.28
C PRO A 110 -16.35 14.65 -8.86
N ASP A 111 -17.60 15.01 -9.09
CA ASP A 111 -18.78 14.19 -8.74
C ASP A 111 -18.80 12.85 -9.47
N ASP A 112 -18.22 12.78 -10.66
CA ASP A 112 -18.06 11.57 -11.47
C ASP A 112 -16.81 10.73 -11.13
N ALA A 113 -16.08 11.07 -10.08
CA ALA A 113 -14.88 10.36 -9.67
C ALA A 113 -15.12 8.84 -9.49
N LYS A 114 -16.32 8.44 -9.07
CA LYS A 114 -16.70 7.03 -8.94
C LYS A 114 -16.53 6.26 -10.25
N ASP A 115 -16.93 6.84 -11.35
CA ASP A 115 -16.88 6.19 -12.66
C ASP A 115 -15.44 5.97 -13.16
N HIS A 116 -14.50 6.71 -12.58
CA HIS A 116 -13.09 6.64 -12.93
C HIS A 116 -12.22 5.83 -11.96
N ILE A 117 -12.66 5.61 -10.73
CA ILE A 117 -11.89 4.99 -9.66
C ILE A 117 -12.29 3.53 -9.45
N VAL A 118 -13.60 3.22 -9.42
CA VAL A 118 -14.09 1.85 -9.22
C VAL A 118 -13.61 0.95 -10.37
N GLY A 119 -13.17 -0.25 -10.03
CA GLY A 119 -12.61 -1.22 -10.97
C GLY A 119 -11.14 -1.00 -11.32
N LYS A 120 -10.52 0.07 -10.83
CA LYS A 120 -9.08 0.28 -11.00
C LYS A 120 -8.27 -0.62 -10.08
N GLN A 121 -7.07 -0.98 -10.54
CA GLN A 121 -6.17 -1.89 -9.83
C GLN A 121 -4.88 -1.19 -9.43
N PHE A 122 -4.34 -1.59 -8.29
CA PHE A 122 -3.02 -1.17 -7.82
C PHE A 122 -2.37 -2.26 -6.98
N LEU A 123 -1.08 -2.11 -6.69
CA LEU A 123 -0.36 -3.00 -5.77
C LEU A 123 -0.48 -2.50 -4.34
N ARG A 124 -0.77 -3.41 -3.43
CA ARG A 124 -0.85 -3.18 -2.00
C ARG A 124 0.17 -4.01 -1.26
N LEU A 125 0.92 -3.39 -0.36
CA LEU A 125 1.74 -4.04 0.66
C LEU A 125 1.06 -3.88 2.01
N SER A 126 0.76 -4.99 2.67
CA SER A 126 0.28 -4.99 4.06
C SER A 126 1.20 -5.85 4.92
N TYR A 127 1.46 -5.42 6.13
CA TYR A 127 2.21 -6.21 7.10
C TYR A 127 1.67 -6.07 8.51
N LEU A 128 1.88 -7.11 9.32
CA LEU A 128 1.55 -7.07 10.73
C LEU A 128 2.62 -6.27 11.48
N SER A 129 2.21 -5.15 12.06
CA SER A 129 3.12 -4.22 12.74
C SER A 129 3.51 -4.73 14.13
N THR A 130 4.70 -4.39 14.60
CA THR A 130 5.12 -4.58 16.01
C THR A 130 4.29 -3.73 16.98
N LYS A 131 3.57 -2.70 16.51
CA LYS A 131 2.69 -1.89 17.34
C LYS A 131 1.42 -2.64 17.71
N VAL A 132 1.09 -2.62 18.99
CA VAL A 132 -0.12 -3.24 19.53
C VAL A 132 -1.25 -2.22 19.69
N LYS A 133 -2.48 -2.70 19.61
CA LYS A 133 -3.69 -1.97 19.97
C LYS A 133 -3.92 -2.07 21.49
N ALA A 134 -4.90 -1.33 21.99
CA ALA A 134 -5.29 -1.37 23.40
C ALA A 134 -5.75 -2.76 23.87
N ASP A 135 -6.28 -3.59 22.97
CA ASP A 135 -6.70 -4.97 23.21
C ASP A 135 -5.54 -5.99 23.18
N GLY A 136 -4.29 -5.54 23.00
CA GLY A 136 -3.11 -6.38 22.89
C GLY A 136 -2.88 -7.00 21.51
N SER A 137 -3.81 -6.87 20.58
CA SER A 137 -3.62 -7.37 19.21
C SER A 137 -2.67 -6.46 18.40
N HIS A 138 -1.95 -7.04 17.45
CA HIS A 138 -1.12 -6.27 16.54
C HIS A 138 -1.95 -5.59 15.46
N ARG A 139 -1.47 -4.45 14.96
CA ARG A 139 -2.11 -3.74 13.85
C ARG A 139 -1.55 -4.21 12.53
N TRP A 140 -2.43 -4.48 11.58
CA TRP A 140 -2.05 -4.49 10.18
C TRP A 140 -1.74 -3.06 9.74
N LYS A 141 -0.71 -2.90 8.96
CA LYS A 141 -0.32 -1.62 8.40
C LYS A 141 -0.14 -1.75 6.90
N ASP A 142 -0.88 -0.94 6.19
CA ASP A 142 -0.70 -0.75 4.76
C ASP A 142 0.42 0.27 4.55
N TRP A 143 1.41 -0.12 3.76
CA TRP A 143 2.58 0.69 3.51
C TRP A 143 2.87 0.75 2.02
N GLN A 144 3.07 1.97 1.48
CA GLN A 144 3.37 2.18 0.06
C GLN A 144 2.46 1.38 -0.87
N ASP A 145 1.20 1.33 -0.47
CA ASP A 145 0.12 0.53 -0.99
C ASP A 145 -0.43 1.04 -2.34
N THR A 146 0.17 2.07 -2.88
CA THR A 146 -0.33 2.77 -4.05
C THR A 146 0.58 2.69 -5.26
N ASP A 147 1.48 1.70 -5.28
CA ASP A 147 2.38 1.53 -6.43
C ASP A 147 1.68 0.85 -7.61
N LYS A 148 2.21 1.10 -8.79
CA LYS A 148 1.66 0.54 -10.03
C LYS A 148 2.03 -0.91 -10.19
N ILE A 149 1.11 -1.69 -10.75
CA ILE A 149 1.39 -3.04 -11.23
C ILE A 149 2.52 -2.97 -12.28
N GLY A 150 3.55 -3.77 -12.08
CA GLY A 150 4.75 -3.77 -12.93
C GLY A 150 5.82 -2.75 -12.53
N ASN A 151 5.63 -2.06 -11.41
CA ASN A 151 6.64 -1.19 -10.79
C ASN A 151 6.65 -1.40 -9.27
N GLU A 152 7.15 -2.55 -8.83
CA GLU A 152 7.15 -3.00 -7.43
C GLU A 152 8.31 -2.42 -6.61
N GLN A 153 9.26 -1.73 -7.24
CA GLN A 153 10.46 -1.27 -6.56
C GLN A 153 10.18 -0.36 -5.34
N PRO A 154 9.27 0.63 -5.41
CA PRO A 154 8.93 1.44 -4.24
C PRO A 154 8.33 0.64 -3.08
N LEU A 155 7.56 -0.43 -3.35
CA LEU A 155 7.06 -1.33 -2.30
C LEU A 155 8.18 -2.13 -1.66
N LYS A 156 9.14 -2.63 -2.46
CA LYS A 156 10.33 -3.33 -1.98
C LYS A 156 11.17 -2.43 -1.08
N ASP A 157 11.40 -1.20 -1.50
CA ASP A 157 12.15 -0.21 -0.73
C ASP A 157 11.45 0.12 0.60
N ALA A 158 10.14 0.30 0.57
CA ALA A 158 9.33 0.55 1.75
C ALA A 158 9.33 -0.63 2.71
N PHE A 159 9.26 -1.85 2.20
CA PHE A 159 9.34 -3.07 2.98
C PHE A 159 10.71 -3.22 3.64
N THR A 160 11.79 -3.08 2.89
CA THR A 160 13.16 -3.11 3.39
C THR A 160 13.37 -2.09 4.52
N LEU A 161 12.85 -0.87 4.33
CA LEU A 161 12.90 0.16 5.38
C LEU A 161 12.09 -0.23 6.62
N ALA A 162 10.91 -0.85 6.46
CA ALA A 162 10.09 -1.28 7.57
C ALA A 162 10.77 -2.38 8.39
N VAL A 163 11.43 -3.33 7.72
CA VAL A 163 12.22 -4.39 8.34
C VAL A 163 13.42 -3.81 9.10
N SER A 164 14.21 -2.95 8.46
CA SER A 164 15.38 -2.33 9.07
C SER A 164 15.09 -1.50 10.34
N LYS A 165 13.83 -1.08 10.50
CA LYS A 165 13.34 -0.35 11.68
C LYS A 165 12.56 -1.23 12.66
N GLU A 166 12.59 -2.54 12.48
CA GLU A 166 11.88 -3.51 13.33
C GLU A 166 10.37 -3.21 13.44
N TYR A 167 9.75 -2.71 12.37
CA TYR A 167 8.33 -2.39 12.36
C TYR A 167 7.44 -3.58 12.00
N VAL A 168 8.04 -4.62 11.41
CA VAL A 168 7.32 -5.83 10.97
C VAL A 168 7.40 -6.88 12.07
N LYS A 169 6.23 -7.34 12.53
CA LYS A 169 6.15 -8.37 13.57
C LYS A 169 6.67 -9.71 13.05
N ASP A 170 7.44 -10.39 13.91
CA ASP A 170 7.99 -11.74 13.67
C ASP A 170 8.81 -11.87 12.38
N PHE A 171 9.23 -10.73 11.82
CA PHE A 171 10.26 -10.74 10.80
C PHE A 171 11.61 -10.80 11.52
N LEU A 172 12.01 -12.02 11.86
CA LEU A 172 13.23 -12.28 12.59
C LEU A 172 14.38 -12.43 11.58
N ASP A 173 15.37 -11.58 11.81
CA ASP A 173 16.73 -11.59 11.30
C ASP A 173 16.93 -11.58 9.78
N PRO A 174 17.44 -10.44 9.25
CA PRO A 174 17.86 -10.35 7.86
C PRO A 174 19.01 -11.33 7.50
N HIS A 175 19.69 -11.92 8.49
CA HIS A 175 20.77 -12.86 8.23
C HIS A 175 20.33 -14.30 7.98
N ASP A 176 19.18 -14.70 8.50
CA ASP A 176 18.69 -16.08 8.29
C ASP A 176 17.75 -16.20 7.09
N ASN A 177 17.14 -15.10 6.61
CA ASN A 177 16.18 -15.12 5.50
C ASN A 177 16.25 -13.89 4.62
N ALA A 178 17.38 -13.25 4.48
CA ALA A 178 17.54 -12.04 3.68
C ALA A 178 17.23 -12.25 2.18
N MET A 179 17.02 -13.47 1.75
CA MET A 179 16.83 -13.84 0.35
C MET A 179 15.41 -14.22 -0.02
N ASP A 180 14.54 -14.55 0.96
CA ASP A 180 13.19 -15.03 0.68
C ASP A 180 12.11 -13.95 0.93
N GLY A 181 12.35 -12.75 0.49
CA GLY A 181 11.32 -11.72 0.44
C GLY A 181 10.17 -12.12 -0.51
N PRO A 182 8.96 -11.56 -0.33
CA PRO A 182 7.81 -11.88 -1.17
C PRO A 182 8.03 -11.60 -2.67
N TRP A 183 9.17 -11.02 -3.03
CA TRP A 183 9.57 -10.71 -4.39
C TRP A 183 10.70 -11.59 -4.93
N ASP A 184 11.30 -12.41 -4.09
CA ASP A 184 12.35 -13.30 -4.58
C ASP A 184 11.71 -14.44 -5.37
N SER A 185 11.78 -14.34 -6.68
CA SER A 185 11.53 -15.46 -7.56
C SER A 185 12.54 -16.58 -7.20
N PRO A 186 12.14 -17.85 -7.23
CA PRO A 186 13.09 -18.94 -7.10
C PRO A 186 14.19 -18.71 -8.13
N ALA A 187 15.42 -18.51 -7.63
CA ALA A 187 16.58 -18.36 -8.48
C ALA A 187 16.57 -19.46 -9.52
N GLU A 188 16.82 -19.11 -10.76
CA GLU A 188 17.05 -20.06 -11.82
C GLU A 188 17.96 -21.17 -11.28
N ALA A 189 17.42 -22.38 -11.21
CA ALA A 189 18.19 -23.54 -10.84
C ALA A 189 19.34 -23.65 -11.86
N GLU A 190 20.54 -23.29 -11.44
CA GLU A 190 21.74 -23.53 -12.21
C GLU A 190 21.71 -25.02 -12.58
N THR A 191 21.44 -25.30 -13.82
CA THR A 191 21.66 -26.60 -14.43
C THR A 191 23.15 -26.89 -14.35
N LYS A 192 23.57 -27.53 -13.26
CA LYS A 192 24.91 -28.14 -13.18
C LYS A 192 24.98 -29.15 -14.30
N GLN A 193 25.67 -28.80 -15.37
CA GLN A 193 26.12 -29.75 -16.37
C GLN A 193 26.89 -30.90 -15.67
N PRO A 194 26.56 -32.15 -15.95
CA PRO A 194 27.33 -33.24 -15.41
C PRO A 194 28.76 -33.15 -15.96
N ALA A 195 29.71 -33.14 -15.05
CA ALA A 195 31.13 -33.21 -15.39
C ALA A 195 31.40 -34.46 -16.26
N ASN A 196 31.93 -34.22 -17.44
CA ASN A 196 32.47 -35.27 -18.29
C ASN A 196 33.54 -36.06 -17.51
N LEU A 197 33.29 -37.33 -17.27
CA LEU A 197 34.29 -38.28 -16.84
C LEU A 197 35.18 -38.60 -18.07
N PRO A 198 36.53 -38.54 -17.95
CA PRO A 198 37.41 -39.01 -19.01
C PRO A 198 37.45 -40.55 -19.02
N LEU A 199 37.49 -41.06 -20.23
CA LEU A 199 37.77 -42.47 -20.55
C LEU A 199 39.21 -42.86 -20.18
#